data_8b152cec656ff317c2466bcf1ca38688
#
_entry.id   8b152cec656ff317c2466bcf1ca38688
#
_cell.length_a   1.000
_cell.length_b   1.000
_cell.length_c   1.000
_cell.angle_alpha   90.00
_cell.angle_beta   90.00
_cell.angle_gamma   90.00
#
_symmetry.space_group_name_H-M   'P 1'
#
loop_
_entity.id
_entity.type
_entity.pdbx_description
1 polymer ?
#
loop_
_entity_poly.entity_id
_entity_poly.type
_entity_poly.pdbx_seq_one_letter_code
_entity_poly.pdbx_strand_id
1 'polypeptide(L)'
;MTSSQSIALMTVFSLGLTFAPVAWATPASETCAALAQARTSLYSMLHAKDKSAQDALKAKIQASSAKIDSALASMTGADAKVATDFKTVWDQFTATRDTEIIPAIDKGNFEDAKKLADGIQFQRLSRMWSIMSCSK
;
A
#
# COMPACT_ATOMS: atom_id res chain seq x y z
N MET A 1 -36.04 -12.77 68.46
CA MET A 1 -36.63 -13.57 67.37
C MET A 1 -37.12 -12.60 66.33
N THR A 2 -36.37 -12.40 65.28
CA THR A 2 -36.85 -11.95 63.95
C THR A 2 -35.63 -11.76 63.08
N SER A 3 -35.45 -12.71 62.22
CA SER A 3 -34.36 -12.68 61.18
C SER A 3 -34.73 -11.67 60.08
N SER A 4 -33.95 -10.66 59.95
CA SER A 4 -33.97 -9.81 58.74
C SER A 4 -33.04 -10.37 57.71
N GLN A 5 -33.59 -10.92 56.66
CA GLN A 5 -32.84 -11.30 55.48
C GLN A 5 -32.64 -10.07 54.56
N SER A 6 -31.43 -9.60 54.44
CA SER A 6 -31.07 -8.59 53.50
C SER A 6 -30.88 -9.24 52.12
N ILE A 7 -31.76 -8.89 51.19
CA ILE A 7 -31.67 -9.29 49.79
C ILE A 7 -30.67 -8.33 49.10
N ALA A 8 -29.50 -8.84 48.78
CA ALA A 8 -28.52 -8.12 47.97
C ALA A 8 -28.96 -8.14 46.48
N LEU A 9 -29.34 -6.99 45.97
CA LEU A 9 -29.61 -6.79 44.54
C LEU A 9 -28.25 -6.83 43.77
N MET A 10 -27.98 -7.93 43.10
CA MET A 10 -26.87 -8.00 42.16
C MET A 10 -27.29 -7.32 40.84
N THR A 11 -26.77 -6.12 40.61
CA THR A 11 -26.89 -5.44 39.32
C THR A 11 -25.90 -6.06 38.36
N VAL A 12 -26.41 -6.88 37.46
CA VAL A 12 -25.59 -7.42 36.34
C VAL A 12 -25.35 -6.31 35.34
N PHE A 13 -24.15 -5.76 35.36
CA PHE A 13 -23.68 -4.82 34.33
C PHE A 13 -23.35 -5.63 33.07
N SER A 14 -24.28 -5.72 32.12
CA SER A 14 -24.02 -6.24 30.78
C SER A 14 -23.16 -5.24 30.03
N LEU A 15 -21.83 -5.47 30.00
CA LEU A 15 -20.95 -4.82 29.01
C LEU A 15 -21.30 -5.40 27.63
N GLY A 16 -22.13 -4.67 26.90
CA GLY A 16 -22.32 -4.92 25.47
C GLY A 16 -21.04 -4.65 24.73
N LEU A 17 -20.25 -5.71 24.45
CA LEU A 17 -19.18 -5.63 23.46
C LEU A 17 -19.85 -5.45 22.09
N THR A 18 -19.93 -4.20 21.62
CA THR A 18 -20.22 -3.92 20.22
C THR A 18 -18.98 -4.31 19.41
N PHE A 19 -18.99 -5.50 18.85
CA PHE A 19 -18.03 -5.88 17.80
C PHE A 19 -18.34 -5.00 16.59
N ALA A 20 -17.58 -3.93 16.39
CA ALA A 20 -17.55 -3.25 15.11
C ALA A 20 -17.06 -4.27 14.05
N PRO A 21 -17.75 -4.43 12.90
CA PRO A 21 -17.27 -5.31 11.86
C PRO A 21 -15.89 -4.82 11.42
N VAL A 22 -14.86 -5.66 11.60
CA VAL A 22 -13.54 -5.41 11.04
C VAL A 22 -13.73 -5.50 9.53
N ALA A 23 -13.67 -4.36 8.85
CA ALA A 23 -13.67 -4.34 7.39
C ALA A 23 -12.38 -5.03 6.92
N TRP A 24 -12.50 -6.25 6.42
CA TRP A 24 -11.37 -6.99 5.85
C TRP A 24 -10.90 -6.23 4.60
N ALA A 25 -9.62 -5.86 4.58
CA ALA A 25 -9.03 -5.24 3.40
C ALA A 25 -9.13 -6.23 2.22
N THR A 26 -9.65 -5.76 1.10
CA THR A 26 -9.71 -6.57 -0.12
C THR A 26 -8.34 -6.53 -0.82
N PRO A 27 -7.97 -7.56 -1.61
CA PRO A 27 -6.73 -7.52 -2.39
C PRO A 27 -6.60 -6.25 -3.26
N ALA A 28 -7.70 -5.76 -3.81
CA ALA A 28 -7.73 -4.52 -4.57
C ALA A 28 -7.39 -3.30 -3.69
N SER A 29 -8.00 -3.17 -2.51
CA SER A 29 -7.70 -2.06 -1.59
C SER A 29 -6.28 -2.14 -1.03
N GLU A 30 -5.76 -3.33 -0.78
CA GLU A 30 -4.36 -3.54 -0.39
C GLU A 30 -3.39 -3.13 -1.50
N THR A 31 -3.68 -3.50 -2.74
CA THR A 31 -2.90 -3.08 -3.92
C THR A 31 -2.89 -1.56 -4.05
N CYS A 32 -4.04 -0.90 -3.93
CA CYS A 32 -4.14 0.55 -3.99
C CYS A 32 -3.31 1.25 -2.90
N ALA A 33 -3.40 0.78 -1.65
CA ALA A 33 -2.64 1.32 -0.54
C ALA A 33 -1.13 1.12 -0.73
N ALA A 34 -0.71 -0.07 -1.14
CA ALA A 34 0.70 -0.39 -1.40
C ALA A 34 1.25 0.40 -2.61
N LEU A 35 0.45 0.62 -3.66
CA LEU A 35 0.83 1.45 -4.80
C LEU A 35 1.04 2.92 -4.40
N ALA A 36 0.15 3.47 -3.57
CA ALA A 36 0.30 4.81 -3.02
C ALA A 36 1.58 4.93 -2.18
N GLN A 37 1.89 3.92 -1.35
CA GLN A 37 3.11 3.87 -0.56
C GLN A 37 4.37 3.79 -1.43
N ALA A 38 4.36 2.94 -2.47
CA ALA A 38 5.48 2.80 -3.42
C ALA A 38 5.75 4.12 -4.15
N ARG A 39 4.68 4.80 -4.62
CA ARG A 39 4.77 6.13 -5.24
C ARG A 39 5.38 7.15 -4.27
N THR A 40 4.81 7.28 -3.08
CA THR A 40 5.27 8.26 -2.08
C THR A 40 6.74 8.04 -1.75
N SER A 41 7.17 6.80 -1.56
CA SER A 41 8.56 6.47 -1.27
C SER A 41 9.50 6.80 -2.44
N LEU A 42 9.09 6.53 -3.68
CA LEU A 42 9.87 6.86 -4.86
C LEU A 42 10.05 8.38 -5.02
N TYR A 43 8.97 9.14 -4.88
CA TYR A 43 9.06 10.61 -4.95
C TYR A 43 9.88 11.20 -3.79
N SER A 44 9.79 10.64 -2.59
CA SER A 44 10.63 11.05 -1.47
C SER A 44 12.12 10.80 -1.75
N MET A 45 12.48 9.72 -2.46
CA MET A 45 13.87 9.46 -2.87
C MET A 45 14.43 10.55 -3.78
N LEU A 46 13.61 11.17 -4.66
CA LEU A 46 14.03 12.26 -5.53
C LEU A 46 14.49 13.51 -4.75
N HIS A 47 14.10 13.61 -3.49
CA HIS A 47 14.43 14.73 -2.61
C HIS A 47 15.40 14.34 -1.48
N ALA A 48 15.63 13.07 -1.24
CA ALA A 48 16.54 12.57 -0.22
C ALA A 48 18.00 12.69 -0.69
N LYS A 49 18.78 13.54 -0.01
CA LYS A 49 20.19 13.80 -0.37
C LYS A 49 21.17 12.88 0.35
N ASP A 50 20.77 12.32 1.49
CA ASP A 50 21.63 11.42 2.24
C ASP A 50 21.34 9.95 1.92
N LYS A 51 22.42 9.15 1.91
CA LYS A 51 22.37 7.73 1.54
C LYS A 51 21.52 6.90 2.48
N SER A 52 21.52 7.21 3.77
CA SER A 52 20.74 6.47 4.77
C SER A 52 19.24 6.65 4.54
N ALA A 53 18.79 7.88 4.27
CA ALA A 53 17.39 8.16 3.92
C ALA A 53 16.99 7.46 2.61
N GLN A 54 17.86 7.46 1.59
CA GLN A 54 17.62 6.75 0.33
C GLN A 54 17.47 5.25 0.55
N ASP A 55 18.34 4.62 1.34
CA ASP A 55 18.30 3.20 1.63
C ASP A 55 17.03 2.81 2.43
N ALA A 56 16.62 3.63 3.38
CA ALA A 56 15.35 3.43 4.09
C ALA A 56 14.13 3.52 3.16
N LEU A 57 14.14 4.42 2.18
CA LEU A 57 13.08 4.57 1.19
C LEU A 57 13.08 3.40 0.19
N LYS A 58 14.24 2.89 -0.23
CA LYS A 58 14.36 1.67 -1.03
C LYS A 58 13.72 0.48 -0.31
N ALA A 59 13.98 0.31 0.98
CA ALA A 59 13.37 -0.76 1.77
C ALA A 59 11.83 -0.66 1.80
N LYS A 60 11.28 0.56 1.93
CA LYS A 60 9.83 0.81 1.85
C LYS A 60 9.26 0.49 0.47
N ILE A 61 9.97 0.83 -0.60
CA ILE A 61 9.59 0.50 -1.98
C ILE A 61 9.53 -1.01 -2.18
N GLN A 62 10.54 -1.74 -1.71
CA GLN A 62 10.59 -3.21 -1.78
C GLN A 62 9.44 -3.86 -1.00
N ALA A 63 9.18 -3.38 0.23
CA ALA A 63 8.08 -3.88 1.05
C ALA A 63 6.71 -3.63 0.40
N SER A 64 6.52 -2.45 -0.22
CA SER A 64 5.29 -2.14 -0.96
C SER A 64 5.14 -3.00 -2.20
N SER A 65 6.23 -3.27 -2.92
CA SER A 65 6.23 -4.15 -4.09
C SER A 65 5.83 -5.58 -3.71
N ALA A 66 6.39 -6.13 -2.64
CA ALA A 66 6.03 -7.45 -2.14
C ALA A 66 4.54 -7.56 -1.75
N LYS A 67 3.98 -6.50 -1.16
CA LYS A 67 2.54 -6.45 -0.84
C LYS A 67 1.68 -6.44 -2.11
N ILE A 68 2.06 -5.67 -3.13
CA ILE A 68 1.35 -5.64 -4.41
C ILE A 68 1.38 -7.03 -5.06
N ASP A 69 2.54 -7.66 -5.17
CA ASP A 69 2.69 -8.97 -5.79
C ASP A 69 1.85 -10.03 -5.05
N SER A 70 1.84 -10.02 -3.72
CA SER A 70 1.03 -10.91 -2.89
C SER A 70 -0.48 -10.66 -3.07
N ALA A 71 -0.91 -9.41 -3.08
CA ALA A 71 -2.31 -9.05 -3.27
C ALA A 71 -2.80 -9.45 -4.65
N LEU A 72 -2.02 -9.20 -5.71
CA LEU A 72 -2.35 -9.63 -7.08
C LEU A 72 -2.47 -11.14 -7.19
N ALA A 73 -1.56 -11.90 -6.56
CA ALA A 73 -1.60 -13.36 -6.56
C ALA A 73 -2.84 -13.94 -5.86
N SER A 74 -3.45 -13.20 -4.95
CA SER A 74 -4.68 -13.61 -4.26
C SER A 74 -5.97 -13.27 -5.03
N MET A 75 -5.88 -12.48 -6.10
CA MET A 75 -7.03 -12.14 -6.95
C MET A 75 -7.38 -13.31 -7.85
N THR A 76 -8.59 -13.84 -7.72
CA THR A 76 -9.08 -15.00 -8.46
C THR A 76 -10.46 -14.72 -9.08
N GLY A 77 -10.96 -15.63 -9.89
CA GLY A 77 -12.29 -15.51 -10.51
C GLY A 77 -12.41 -14.26 -11.38
N ALA A 78 -13.41 -13.43 -11.11
CA ALA A 78 -13.67 -12.20 -11.88
C ALA A 78 -12.53 -11.17 -11.80
N ASP A 79 -11.77 -11.16 -10.69
CA ASP A 79 -10.70 -10.21 -10.45
C ASP A 79 -9.36 -10.62 -11.09
N ALA A 80 -9.24 -11.88 -11.55
CA ALA A 80 -8.01 -12.39 -12.16
C ALA A 80 -7.58 -11.59 -13.40
N LYS A 81 -8.53 -11.12 -14.20
CA LYS A 81 -8.25 -10.28 -15.36
C LYS A 81 -7.71 -8.91 -14.94
N VAL A 82 -8.31 -8.30 -13.92
CA VAL A 82 -7.85 -7.01 -13.35
C VAL A 82 -6.42 -7.15 -12.84
N ALA A 83 -6.11 -8.23 -12.12
CA ALA A 83 -4.77 -8.52 -11.63
C ALA A 83 -3.75 -8.66 -12.78
N THR A 84 -4.11 -9.36 -13.85
CA THR A 84 -3.25 -9.54 -15.04
C THR A 84 -2.99 -8.22 -15.76
N ASP A 85 -4.04 -7.43 -15.99
CA ASP A 85 -3.93 -6.13 -16.66
C ASP A 85 -3.07 -5.16 -15.82
N PHE A 86 -3.27 -5.14 -14.50
CA PHE A 86 -2.46 -4.36 -13.59
C PHE A 86 -0.99 -4.80 -13.60
N LYS A 87 -0.75 -6.10 -13.49
CA LYS A 87 0.60 -6.67 -13.45
C LYS A 87 1.42 -6.31 -14.68
N THR A 88 0.80 -6.28 -15.86
CA THR A 88 1.48 -5.87 -17.09
C THR A 88 2.06 -4.45 -16.99
N VAL A 89 1.32 -3.52 -16.41
CA VAL A 89 1.78 -2.13 -16.23
C VAL A 89 2.75 -2.03 -15.04
N TRP A 90 2.49 -2.81 -13.99
CA TRP A 90 3.32 -2.87 -12.80
C TRP A 90 4.74 -3.36 -13.12
N ASP A 91 4.88 -4.41 -13.92
CA ASP A 91 6.18 -4.94 -14.35
C ASP A 91 6.98 -3.89 -15.14
N GLN A 92 6.33 -3.11 -16.01
CA GLN A 92 6.97 -1.99 -16.71
C GLN A 92 7.36 -0.86 -15.75
N PHE A 93 6.53 -0.56 -14.77
CA PHE A 93 6.81 0.45 -13.76
C PHE A 93 8.02 0.07 -12.91
N THR A 94 8.05 -1.15 -12.39
CA THR A 94 9.15 -1.65 -11.56
C THR A 94 10.45 -1.76 -12.34
N ALA A 95 10.40 -2.23 -13.58
CA ALA A 95 11.58 -2.30 -14.44
C ALA A 95 12.26 -0.93 -14.62
N THR A 96 11.52 0.10 -15.02
CA THR A 96 12.06 1.46 -15.16
C THR A 96 12.55 2.04 -13.82
N ARG A 97 11.79 1.81 -12.74
CA ARG A 97 12.18 2.25 -11.41
C ARG A 97 13.53 1.66 -11.01
N ASP A 98 13.71 0.37 -11.19
CA ASP A 98 14.85 -0.38 -10.65
C ASP A 98 16.08 -0.31 -11.55
N THR A 99 15.91 -0.14 -12.87
CA THR A 99 17.04 -0.10 -13.81
C THR A 99 17.44 1.31 -14.23
N GLU A 100 16.58 2.31 -14.06
CA GLU A 100 16.84 3.68 -14.51
C GLU A 100 16.76 4.70 -13.38
N ILE A 101 15.63 4.77 -12.68
CA ILE A 101 15.37 5.85 -11.70
C ILE A 101 16.25 5.69 -10.46
N ILE A 102 16.21 4.55 -9.79
CA ILE A 102 16.99 4.30 -8.57
C ILE A 102 18.50 4.41 -8.86
N PRO A 103 19.05 3.82 -9.94
CA PRO A 103 20.44 4.01 -10.29
C PRO A 103 20.82 5.47 -10.62
N ALA A 104 19.93 6.25 -11.22
CA ALA A 104 20.16 7.67 -11.46
C ALA A 104 20.25 8.46 -10.13
N ILE A 105 19.35 8.17 -9.18
CA ILE A 105 19.40 8.76 -7.83
C ILE A 105 20.71 8.39 -7.11
N ASP A 106 21.13 7.12 -7.18
CA ASP A 106 22.37 6.64 -6.55
C ASP A 106 23.62 7.34 -7.09
N LYS A 107 23.59 7.77 -8.36
CA LYS A 107 24.65 8.54 -9.02
C LYS A 107 24.51 10.06 -8.83
N GLY A 108 23.47 10.53 -8.13
CA GLY A 108 23.19 11.95 -7.96
C GLY A 108 22.53 12.64 -9.16
N ASN A 109 22.09 11.88 -10.16
CA ASN A 109 21.43 12.39 -11.37
C ASN A 109 19.93 12.58 -11.13
N PHE A 110 19.57 13.45 -10.17
CA PHE A 110 18.17 13.65 -9.72
C PHE A 110 17.27 14.22 -10.83
N GLU A 111 17.80 15.04 -11.73
CA GLU A 111 17.03 15.61 -12.85
C GLU A 111 16.55 14.53 -13.81
N ASP A 112 17.42 13.59 -14.19
CA ASP A 112 17.06 12.48 -15.06
C ASP A 112 16.04 11.55 -14.37
N ALA A 113 16.29 11.23 -13.10
CA ALA A 113 15.36 10.44 -12.29
C ALA A 113 13.98 11.10 -12.20
N LYS A 114 13.93 12.40 -11.95
CA LYS A 114 12.68 13.18 -11.87
C LYS A 114 11.94 13.21 -13.20
N LYS A 115 12.65 13.39 -14.33
CA LYS A 115 12.05 13.38 -15.65
C LYS A 115 11.35 12.05 -15.97
N LEU A 116 11.94 10.92 -15.60
CA LEU A 116 11.32 9.61 -15.74
C LEU A 116 10.12 9.44 -14.80
N ALA A 117 10.23 9.88 -13.55
CA ALA A 117 9.16 9.77 -12.57
C ALA A 117 7.94 10.61 -12.94
N ASP A 118 8.14 11.85 -13.37
CA ASP A 118 7.05 12.76 -13.76
C ASP A 118 6.50 12.46 -15.16
N GLY A 119 7.25 11.79 -16.00
CA GLY A 119 6.86 11.39 -17.36
C GLY A 119 6.18 10.02 -17.40
N ILE A 120 6.93 9.03 -17.90
CA ILE A 120 6.38 7.69 -18.17
C ILE A 120 5.86 6.98 -16.92
N GLN A 121 6.50 7.19 -15.75
CA GLN A 121 6.04 6.55 -14.52
C GLN A 121 4.72 7.13 -14.02
N PHE A 122 4.51 8.44 -14.15
CA PHE A 122 3.23 9.05 -13.81
C PHE A 122 2.08 8.51 -14.68
N GLN A 123 2.32 8.30 -15.98
CA GLN A 123 1.34 7.71 -16.89
C GLN A 123 1.00 6.26 -16.48
N ARG A 124 2.01 5.46 -16.13
CA ARG A 124 1.83 4.08 -15.65
C ARG A 124 1.07 4.04 -14.33
N LEU A 125 1.38 4.91 -13.38
CA LEU A 125 0.65 5.05 -12.11
C LEU A 125 -0.82 5.38 -12.35
N SER A 126 -1.09 6.35 -13.21
CA SER A 126 -2.47 6.74 -13.54
C SER A 126 -3.25 5.58 -14.16
N ARG A 127 -2.59 4.79 -15.03
CA ARG A 127 -3.20 3.60 -15.64
C ARG A 127 -3.46 2.51 -14.61
N MET A 128 -2.53 2.23 -13.70
CA MET A 128 -2.69 1.24 -12.63
C MET A 128 -3.84 1.63 -11.69
N TRP A 129 -3.95 2.91 -11.32
CA TRP A 129 -5.07 3.39 -10.50
C TRP A 129 -6.41 3.21 -11.20
N SER A 130 -6.48 3.46 -12.51
CA SER A 130 -7.69 3.24 -13.30
C SER A 130 -8.07 1.77 -13.38
N ILE A 131 -7.10 0.87 -13.65
CA ILE A 131 -7.33 -0.58 -13.74
C ILE A 131 -7.88 -1.12 -12.41
N MET A 132 -7.30 -0.72 -11.28
CA MET A 132 -7.68 -1.19 -9.95
C MET A 132 -8.86 -0.43 -9.35
N SER A 133 -9.35 0.62 -10.02
CA SER A 133 -10.39 1.53 -9.50
C SER A 133 -10.03 2.15 -8.14
N CYS A 134 -8.76 2.48 -7.94
CA CYS A 134 -8.30 3.12 -6.72
C CYS A 134 -8.92 4.52 -6.59
N SER A 135 -9.35 4.87 -5.36
CA SER A 135 -9.76 6.25 -5.05
C SER A 135 -8.55 7.20 -5.21
N LYS A 136 -8.78 8.36 -5.82
CA LYS A 136 -7.75 9.40 -5.95
C LYS A 136 -7.65 10.21 -4.68
#